data_b4bf8871862cf9018021f167e164e344
#
_entry.id   b4bf8871862cf9018021f167e164e344
#
_cell.length_a   1.000
_cell.length_b   1.000
_cell.length_c   1.000
_cell.angle_alpha   90.00
_cell.angle_beta   90.00
_cell.angle_gamma   90.00
#
_symmetry.space_group_name_H-M   'P 1'
#
loop_
_entity.id
_entity.type
_entity.pdbx_description
1 polymer ?
#
loop_
_entity_poly.entity_id
_entity_poly.type
_entity_poly.pdbx_seq_one_letter_code
_entity_poly.pdbx_strand_id
1 'polypeptide(L)' 'MPMETVVFVSFVTVMYAVFAAALAWAEYQTRR' A
#
# COMPACT_ATOMS: atom_id res chain seq x y z
N MET A 1 -5.85 -19.77 11.21
CA MET A 1 -6.40 -18.44 10.95
C MET A 1 -7.53 -18.54 9.95
N PRO A 2 -8.62 -17.84 10.21
CA PRO A 2 -9.73 -17.86 9.26
C PRO A 2 -9.34 -17.18 7.97
N MET A 3 -9.91 -17.68 6.88
CA MET A 3 -9.63 -17.15 5.58
C MET A 3 -9.96 -15.66 5.48
N GLU A 4 -10.99 -15.26 6.19
CA GLU A 4 -11.42 -13.87 6.15
C GLU A 4 -10.32 -12.94 6.66
N THR A 5 -9.67 -13.36 7.72
CA THR A 5 -8.58 -12.54 8.28
C THR A 5 -7.43 -12.41 7.29
N VAL A 6 -7.11 -13.51 6.62
CA VAL A 6 -6.01 -13.49 5.65
C VAL A 6 -6.34 -12.55 4.50
N VAL A 7 -7.56 -12.63 4.00
CA VAL A 7 -7.99 -11.76 2.91
C VAL A 7 -7.97 -10.30 3.34
N PHE A 8 -8.47 -10.05 4.54
CA PHE A 8 -8.52 -8.68 5.05
C PHE A 8 -7.12 -8.09 5.18
N VAL A 9 -6.23 -8.83 5.79
CA VAL A 9 -4.86 -8.35 6.00
C VAL A 9 -4.16 -8.16 4.66
N SER A 10 -4.37 -9.09 3.74
CA SER A 10 -3.77 -8.98 2.42
C SER A 10 -4.24 -7.71 1.72
N PHE A 11 -5.52 -7.45 1.78
CA PHE A 11 -6.09 -6.27 1.14
C PHE A 11 -5.48 -5.00 1.71
N VAL A 12 -5.42 -4.93 3.02
CA VAL A 12 -4.88 -3.74 3.69
C VAL A 12 -3.40 -3.55 3.33
N THR A 13 -2.66 -4.65 3.32
CA THR A 13 -1.24 -4.58 3.01
C THR A 13 -1.01 -4.06 1.58
N VAL A 14 -1.78 -4.56 0.64
CA VAL A 14 -1.65 -4.15 -0.75
C VAL A 14 -1.99 -2.67 -0.90
N MET A 15 -3.08 -2.25 -0.26
CA MET A 15 -3.48 -0.86 -0.33
C MET A 15 -2.41 0.04 0.27
N TYR A 16 -1.85 -0.38 1.38
CA TYR A 16 -0.80 0.39 2.02
C TYR A 16 0.42 0.50 1.11
N ALA A 17 0.81 -0.59 0.49
CA ALA A 17 1.96 -0.60 -0.40
C ALA A 17 1.75 0.34 -1.58
N VAL A 18 0.55 0.30 -2.16
CA VAL A 18 0.24 1.16 -3.30
C VAL A 18 0.30 2.63 -2.89
N PHE A 19 -0.26 2.95 -1.74
CA PHE A 19 -0.24 4.32 -1.26
C PHE A 19 1.18 4.80 -1.01
N ALA A 20 1.99 3.96 -0.38
CA ALA A 20 3.36 4.32 -0.10
C ALA A 20 4.15 4.54 -1.39
N ALA A 21 3.93 3.66 -2.36
CA ALA A 21 4.62 3.79 -3.64
C ALA A 21 4.20 5.07 -4.36
N ALA A 22 2.90 5.37 -4.32
CA ALA A 22 2.38 6.56 -4.97
C ALA A 22 2.97 7.81 -4.34
N LEU A 23 3.01 7.85 -3.01
CA LEU A 23 3.57 9.00 -2.31
C LEU A 23 5.05 9.16 -2.62
N ALA A 24 5.78 8.07 -2.60
CA ALA A 24 7.22 8.13 -2.88
C ALA A 24 7.47 8.63 -4.29
N TRP A 25 6.66 8.16 -5.22
CA TRP A 25 6.80 8.58 -6.61
C TRP A 25 6.47 10.05 -6.77
N ALA A 26 5.42 10.49 -6.13
CA ALA A 26 5.01 11.90 -6.19
C ALA A 26 6.10 12.80 -5.63
N GLU A 27 6.68 12.40 -4.52
CA GLU A 27 7.77 13.16 -3.92
C GLU A 27 8.97 13.21 -4.83
N TYR A 28 9.24 12.10 -5.46
CA TYR A 28 10.39 12.03 -6.36
C TYR A 28 10.23 13.01 -7.50
N GLN A 29 9.04 13.11 -8.05
CA GLN A 29 8.78 14.02 -9.15
C GLN A 29 8.74 15.48 -8.71
N THR A 30 8.18 15.75 -7.57
CA THR A 30 8.06 17.11 -7.06
C THR A 30 9.39 17.62 -6.52
N ARG A 31 10.25 16.70 -6.19
CA ARG A 31 11.52 17.10 -5.61
C ARG A 31 12.38 17.79 -6.67
N ARG A 32 12.80 18.96 -6.35
CA ARG A 32 13.63 19.75 -7.27
C ARG A 32 14.97 20.05 -6.68
#